data_05b48e5b2a0193e16bdef4223adeb3f5
#
_entry.id   05b48e5b2a0193e16bdef4223adeb3f5
#
_cell.length_a   1.000
_cell.length_b   1.000
_cell.length_c   1.000
_cell.angle_alpha   90.00
_cell.angle_beta   90.00
_cell.angle_gamma   90.00
#
_symmetry.space_group_name_H-M   'P 1'
#
loop_
_entity.id
_entity.type
_entity.pdbx_description
1 polymer ?
#
loop_
_entity_poly.entity_id
_entity_poly.type
_entity_poly.pdbx_seq_one_letter_code
_entity_poly.pdbx_strand_id
1 'polypeptide(L)'
;MGKLYDVLWIEDDAEGCKSFIKLCTEKSIDLRICPTREEGVKVFENEKTKWDAVILDAKCPNKENDIANLYGFTEVLRVIGNNVPVFVYTGQPDVIANNTFAEMCGATQVFEKGRATGALIAAIVENTSDRIKVKRKYKKVFEVVDRCFRENAEKVREILLKALLHVENQDVIVGSDYNELRNILEYLCTAMNSFGLIPDEYMIGKNGRMSLTDCCKYISGQKNKDGKIDCREELFPSSMGGLFKFLCYKFNDCCHAGGNPMQFLYYGCCLQMCEIIIMLDHILCNHPNKEENILLAIYTEYEGEEVVPEKDENNHWHYKECLVPIQELRTNVVRYRLRDVRRNTGYTKN
;
A
#
# COMPACT_ATOMS: atom_id res chain seq x y z
N MET A 1 29.00 -0.81 2.55
CA MET A 1 27.99 -0.54 1.51
C MET A 1 26.67 -1.07 2.02
N GLY A 2 25.58 -0.31 1.91
CA GLY A 2 24.26 -0.80 2.30
C GLY A 2 23.72 -1.84 1.32
N LYS A 3 22.85 -2.73 1.81
CA LYS A 3 22.10 -3.68 0.98
C LYS A 3 21.31 -2.90 -0.08
N LEU A 4 21.32 -3.38 -1.31
CA LEU A 4 20.78 -2.68 -2.46
C LEU A 4 19.62 -3.43 -3.12
N TYR A 5 19.75 -4.76 -3.18
CA TYR A 5 18.82 -5.65 -3.86
C TYR A 5 18.29 -6.66 -2.86
N ASP A 6 16.98 -6.76 -2.69
CA ASP A 6 16.34 -7.77 -1.88
C ASP A 6 15.93 -8.94 -2.77
N VAL A 7 16.59 -10.09 -2.60
CA VAL A 7 16.38 -11.27 -3.46
C VAL A 7 15.92 -12.45 -2.63
N LEU A 8 14.77 -13.02 -2.97
CA LEU A 8 14.29 -14.27 -2.41
C LEU A 8 14.93 -15.44 -3.16
N TRP A 9 15.54 -16.38 -2.46
CA TRP A 9 16.14 -17.56 -3.05
C TRP A 9 15.55 -18.84 -2.45
N ILE A 10 14.89 -19.63 -3.29
CA ILE A 10 14.30 -20.94 -2.91
C ILE A 10 15.31 -22.02 -3.27
N GLU A 11 15.94 -22.60 -2.26
CA GLU A 11 17.12 -23.47 -2.38
C GLU A 11 17.28 -24.33 -1.13
N ASP A 12 17.31 -25.64 -1.28
CA ASP A 12 17.48 -26.61 -0.19
C ASP A 12 18.96 -26.88 0.17
N ASP A 13 19.89 -26.72 -0.76
CA ASP A 13 21.34 -26.87 -0.54
C ASP A 13 22.10 -25.53 -0.64
N ALA A 14 21.70 -24.55 0.13
CA ALA A 14 22.39 -23.26 0.15
C ALA A 14 23.83 -23.37 0.70
N GLU A 15 24.11 -24.36 1.56
CA GLU A 15 25.46 -24.58 2.09
C GLU A 15 26.46 -24.96 1.00
N GLY A 16 26.05 -25.71 -0.01
CA GLY A 16 26.85 -26.01 -1.18
C GLY A 16 27.18 -24.79 -2.06
N CYS A 17 26.46 -23.70 -1.87
CA CYS A 17 26.53 -22.49 -2.70
C CYS A 17 27.24 -21.28 -2.01
N LYS A 18 28.12 -21.51 -1.04
CA LYS A 18 28.79 -20.43 -0.24
C LYS A 18 29.50 -19.38 -1.10
N SER A 19 30.09 -19.77 -2.21
CA SER A 19 30.78 -18.85 -3.14
C SER A 19 29.77 -17.88 -3.80
N PHE A 20 28.57 -18.35 -4.14
CA PHE A 20 27.50 -17.52 -4.67
C PHE A 20 27.00 -16.53 -3.62
N ILE A 21 26.73 -16.98 -2.40
CA ILE A 21 26.30 -16.11 -1.29
C ILE A 21 27.31 -14.99 -1.04
N LYS A 22 28.61 -15.33 -1.03
CA LYS A 22 29.67 -14.34 -0.87
C LYS A 22 29.66 -13.30 -1.99
N LEU A 23 29.57 -13.74 -3.23
CA LEU A 23 29.48 -12.84 -4.39
C LEU A 23 28.24 -11.93 -4.35
N CYS A 24 27.11 -12.45 -3.94
CA CYS A 24 25.88 -11.65 -3.74
C CYS A 24 26.13 -10.54 -2.70
N THR A 25 26.75 -10.88 -1.58
CA THR A 25 27.10 -9.90 -0.53
C THR A 25 28.04 -8.81 -1.06
N GLU A 26 29.05 -9.18 -1.84
CA GLU A 26 29.99 -8.23 -2.47
C GLU A 26 29.30 -7.29 -3.45
N LYS A 27 28.22 -7.73 -4.08
CA LYS A 27 27.40 -6.95 -5.02
C LYS A 27 26.20 -6.26 -4.35
N SER A 28 26.16 -6.24 -3.01
CA SER A 28 25.10 -5.62 -2.22
C SER A 28 23.72 -6.28 -2.42
N ILE A 29 23.68 -7.55 -2.82
CA ILE A 29 22.48 -8.37 -2.90
C ILE A 29 22.25 -9.01 -1.53
N ASP A 30 21.08 -8.76 -0.95
CA ASP A 30 20.61 -9.41 0.27
C ASP A 30 19.76 -10.63 -0.08
N LEU A 31 20.26 -11.81 0.26
CA LEU A 31 19.58 -13.05 -0.02
C LEU A 31 18.75 -13.50 1.19
N ARG A 32 17.46 -13.66 1.00
CA ARG A 32 16.60 -14.43 1.89
C ARG A 32 16.48 -15.85 1.32
N ILE A 33 17.03 -16.83 2.01
CA ILE A 33 17.03 -18.22 1.57
C ILE A 33 15.88 -18.94 2.24
N CYS A 34 15.11 -19.68 1.43
CA CYS A 34 14.01 -20.55 1.87
C CYS A 34 14.30 -21.97 1.39
N PRO A 35 14.40 -22.96 2.29
CA PRO A 35 14.78 -24.34 1.93
C PRO A 35 13.67 -25.12 1.22
N THR A 36 12.46 -24.60 1.19
CA THR A 36 11.31 -25.27 0.53
C THR A 36 10.50 -24.28 -0.29
N ARG A 37 9.75 -24.81 -1.27
CA ARG A 37 8.85 -24.00 -2.11
C ARG A 37 7.72 -23.39 -1.30
N GLU A 38 7.11 -24.14 -0.37
CA GLU A 38 6.02 -23.66 0.47
C GLU A 38 6.47 -22.49 1.34
N GLU A 39 7.66 -22.57 1.95
CA GLU A 39 8.23 -21.44 2.71
C GLU A 39 8.50 -20.24 1.80
N GLY A 40 9.12 -20.45 0.64
CA GLY A 40 9.39 -19.39 -0.31
C GLY A 40 8.15 -18.68 -0.81
N VAL A 41 7.10 -19.41 -1.15
CA VAL A 41 5.80 -18.84 -1.54
C VAL A 41 5.20 -18.02 -0.40
N LYS A 42 5.17 -18.56 0.81
CA LYS A 42 4.64 -17.86 1.98
C LYS A 42 5.40 -16.57 2.28
N VAL A 43 6.73 -16.60 2.21
CA VAL A 43 7.58 -15.42 2.40
C VAL A 43 7.33 -14.40 1.30
N PHE A 44 7.17 -14.84 0.05
CA PHE A 44 6.87 -13.97 -1.06
C PHE A 44 5.49 -13.30 -0.91
N GLU A 45 4.45 -14.06 -0.60
CA GLU A 45 3.07 -13.54 -0.46
C GLU A 45 2.93 -12.51 0.68
N ASN A 46 3.69 -12.67 1.74
CA ASN A 46 3.65 -11.76 2.88
C ASN A 46 4.33 -10.40 2.59
N GLU A 47 5.32 -10.37 1.69
CA GLU A 47 6.15 -9.18 1.43
C GLU A 47 6.42 -9.01 -0.09
N LYS A 48 5.39 -9.11 -0.94
CA LYS A 48 5.53 -9.12 -2.42
C LYS A 48 6.37 -7.99 -2.98
N THR A 49 6.18 -6.78 -2.46
CA THR A 49 6.85 -5.58 -2.98
C THR A 49 8.26 -5.38 -2.43
N LYS A 50 8.64 -6.10 -1.40
CA LYS A 50 9.99 -6.10 -0.87
C LYS A 50 10.98 -6.65 -1.89
N TRP A 51 10.61 -7.76 -2.53
CA TRP A 51 11.51 -8.51 -3.39
C TRP A 51 11.77 -7.78 -4.71
N ASP A 52 13.02 -7.72 -5.09
CA ASP A 52 13.43 -7.19 -6.40
C ASP A 52 13.60 -8.31 -7.43
N ALA A 53 13.95 -9.52 -6.98
CA ALA A 53 14.01 -10.70 -7.80
C ALA A 53 13.75 -11.97 -6.98
N VAL A 54 13.43 -13.05 -7.66
CA VAL A 54 13.34 -14.40 -7.08
C VAL A 54 14.28 -15.35 -7.83
N ILE A 55 15.05 -16.13 -7.08
CA ILE A 55 15.86 -17.21 -7.62
C ILE A 55 15.24 -18.54 -7.18
N LEU A 56 15.11 -19.47 -8.11
CA LEU A 56 14.53 -20.79 -7.86
C LEU A 56 15.54 -21.87 -8.22
N ASP A 57 15.74 -22.83 -7.33
CA ASP A 57 16.28 -24.13 -7.78
C ASP A 57 15.16 -24.96 -8.41
N ALA A 58 15.45 -25.55 -9.56
CA ALA A 58 14.50 -26.36 -10.31
C ALA A 58 14.01 -27.58 -9.53
N LYS A 59 14.83 -28.14 -8.65
CA LYS A 59 14.52 -29.35 -7.88
C LYS A 59 14.37 -29.12 -6.37
N CYS A 60 14.06 -27.95 -5.94
CA CYS A 60 13.80 -27.70 -4.54
C CYS A 60 12.56 -28.50 -4.03
N PRO A 61 12.57 -29.09 -2.82
CA PRO A 61 11.41 -29.80 -2.27
C PRO A 61 10.22 -28.86 -2.01
N ASN A 62 9.02 -29.42 -2.04
CA ASN A 62 7.83 -28.64 -1.73
C ASN A 62 7.74 -28.31 -0.23
N LYS A 63 7.93 -29.35 0.60
CA LYS A 63 7.96 -29.25 2.07
C LYS A 63 9.21 -29.90 2.61
N GLU A 64 9.49 -29.62 3.87
CA GLU A 64 10.56 -30.30 4.60
C GLU A 64 10.33 -31.83 4.55
N ASN A 65 11.40 -32.56 4.21
CA ASN A 65 11.40 -34.03 4.00
C ASN A 65 10.66 -34.55 2.73
N ASP A 66 10.16 -33.69 1.86
CA ASP A 66 9.67 -34.10 0.56
C ASP A 66 10.80 -34.47 -0.39
N ILE A 67 10.50 -35.35 -1.38
CA ILE A 67 11.45 -35.61 -2.46
C ILE A 67 11.45 -34.41 -3.41
N ALA A 68 12.64 -33.84 -3.63
CA ALA A 68 12.84 -32.76 -4.59
C ALA A 68 12.41 -33.18 -6.00
N ASN A 69 11.54 -32.39 -6.64
CA ASN A 69 11.02 -32.67 -7.97
C ASN A 69 10.73 -31.38 -8.76
N LEU A 70 10.48 -31.53 -10.07
CA LEU A 70 10.19 -30.40 -10.98
C LEU A 70 8.71 -29.96 -10.97
N TYR A 71 7.80 -30.79 -10.47
CA TYR A 71 6.35 -30.58 -10.67
C TYR A 71 5.76 -29.36 -9.94
N GLY A 72 6.33 -28.97 -8.79
CA GLY A 72 5.84 -27.80 -8.04
C GLY A 72 6.31 -26.45 -8.55
N PHE A 73 7.15 -26.44 -9.57
CA PHE A 73 7.78 -25.23 -10.08
C PHE A 73 6.77 -24.24 -10.71
N THR A 74 5.83 -24.78 -11.51
CA THR A 74 4.79 -23.98 -12.17
C THR A 74 3.83 -23.31 -11.19
N GLU A 75 3.60 -23.92 -10.04
CA GLU A 75 2.77 -23.34 -8.98
C GLU A 75 3.47 -22.13 -8.34
N VAL A 76 4.77 -22.25 -8.07
CA VAL A 76 5.58 -21.13 -7.56
C VAL A 76 5.57 -19.96 -8.55
N LEU A 77 5.76 -20.25 -9.84
CA LEU A 77 5.72 -19.22 -10.89
C LEU A 77 4.35 -18.55 -10.99
N ARG A 78 3.27 -19.30 -10.83
CA ARG A 78 1.92 -18.74 -10.84
C ARG A 78 1.68 -17.77 -9.69
N VAL A 79 2.24 -18.05 -8.51
CA VAL A 79 2.12 -17.19 -7.32
C VAL A 79 2.98 -15.92 -7.46
N ILE A 80 4.23 -16.08 -7.91
CA ILE A 80 5.14 -14.95 -8.10
C ILE A 80 4.64 -14.06 -9.24
N GLY A 81 4.07 -14.67 -10.28
CA GLY A 81 3.54 -13.97 -11.45
C GLY A 81 4.61 -13.15 -12.18
N ASN A 82 4.17 -12.11 -12.88
CA ASN A 82 5.04 -11.17 -13.59
C ASN A 82 5.49 -9.98 -12.72
N ASN A 83 5.29 -10.07 -11.40
CA ASN A 83 5.53 -8.93 -10.50
C ASN A 83 7.02 -8.67 -10.26
N VAL A 84 7.85 -9.71 -10.33
CA VAL A 84 9.30 -9.62 -10.15
C VAL A 84 10.02 -10.53 -11.14
N PRO A 85 11.24 -10.19 -11.58
CA PRO A 85 12.07 -11.08 -12.37
C PRO A 85 12.34 -12.39 -11.61
N VAL A 86 12.16 -13.52 -12.31
CA VAL A 86 12.43 -14.85 -11.77
C VAL A 86 13.59 -15.48 -12.55
N PHE A 87 14.56 -15.99 -11.80
CA PHE A 87 15.74 -16.67 -12.35
C PHE A 87 15.79 -18.10 -11.85
N VAL A 88 16.16 -19.03 -12.70
CA VAL A 88 16.43 -20.43 -12.33
C VAL A 88 17.92 -20.61 -12.16
N TYR A 89 18.35 -21.07 -10.99
CA TYR A 89 19.74 -21.38 -10.70
C TYR A 89 19.87 -22.82 -10.23
N THR A 90 20.29 -23.71 -11.14
CA THR A 90 20.19 -25.15 -10.92
C THR A 90 21.45 -25.89 -11.35
N GLY A 91 21.76 -26.99 -10.65
CA GLY A 91 22.81 -27.94 -11.03
C GLY A 91 22.32 -29.07 -11.94
N GLN A 92 21.09 -29.00 -12.46
CA GLN A 92 20.50 -30.11 -13.24
C GLN A 92 20.72 -29.92 -14.74
N PRO A 93 21.56 -30.76 -15.38
CA PRO A 93 21.84 -30.65 -16.82
C PRO A 93 20.62 -30.73 -17.71
N ASP A 94 19.65 -31.60 -17.34
CA ASP A 94 18.42 -31.81 -18.10
C ASP A 94 17.56 -30.55 -18.16
N VAL A 95 17.53 -29.75 -17.08
CA VAL A 95 16.80 -28.47 -17.01
C VAL A 95 17.50 -27.43 -17.86
N ILE A 96 18.82 -27.38 -17.81
CA ILE A 96 19.64 -26.43 -18.56
C ILE A 96 19.53 -26.68 -20.08
N ALA A 97 19.52 -27.95 -20.49
CA ALA A 97 19.42 -28.32 -21.89
C ALA A 97 18.00 -28.23 -22.47
N ASN A 98 16.97 -28.08 -21.65
CA ASN A 98 15.57 -28.13 -22.08
C ASN A 98 14.98 -26.72 -22.23
N ASN A 99 14.93 -26.21 -23.47
CA ASN A 99 14.29 -24.93 -23.79
C ASN A 99 12.82 -24.85 -23.36
N THR A 100 12.10 -26.00 -23.32
CA THR A 100 10.71 -26.07 -22.85
C THR A 100 10.56 -25.60 -21.42
N PHE A 101 11.57 -25.84 -20.57
CA PHE A 101 11.55 -25.36 -19.19
C PHE A 101 11.68 -23.83 -19.12
N ALA A 102 12.55 -23.24 -19.93
CA ALA A 102 12.69 -21.78 -20.04
C ALA A 102 11.42 -21.13 -20.60
N GLU A 103 10.75 -21.77 -21.55
CA GLU A 103 9.46 -21.31 -22.09
C GLU A 103 8.34 -21.40 -21.05
N MET A 104 8.26 -22.49 -20.27
CA MET A 104 7.31 -22.62 -19.16
C MET A 104 7.50 -21.56 -18.08
N CYS A 105 8.72 -21.09 -17.89
CA CYS A 105 9.08 -20.08 -16.91
C CYS A 105 8.84 -18.62 -17.38
N GLY A 106 8.33 -18.42 -18.58
CA GLY A 106 7.96 -17.10 -19.10
C GLY A 106 9.13 -16.11 -19.16
N ALA A 107 10.01 -16.25 -20.14
CA ALA A 107 11.20 -15.40 -20.33
C ALA A 107 12.24 -15.47 -19.18
N THR A 108 12.11 -16.40 -18.27
CA THR A 108 13.05 -16.62 -17.19
C THR A 108 14.37 -17.17 -17.73
N GLN A 109 15.47 -16.59 -17.29
CA GLN A 109 16.79 -17.08 -17.64
C GLN A 109 17.19 -18.21 -16.70
N VAL A 110 17.75 -19.29 -17.29
CA VAL A 110 18.24 -20.46 -16.58
C VAL A 110 19.76 -20.41 -16.51
N PHE A 111 20.30 -20.57 -15.29
CA PHE A 111 21.73 -20.48 -15.01
C PHE A 111 22.23 -21.75 -14.37
N GLU A 112 23.39 -22.24 -14.82
CA GLU A 112 24.05 -23.42 -14.26
C GLU A 112 24.81 -23.07 -12.96
N LYS A 113 24.52 -23.80 -11.87
CA LYS A 113 25.22 -23.64 -10.59
C LYS A 113 26.73 -23.85 -10.77
N GLY A 114 27.49 -22.90 -10.20
CA GLY A 114 28.95 -22.92 -10.24
C GLY A 114 29.58 -22.36 -11.54
N ARG A 115 28.91 -22.49 -12.70
CA ARG A 115 29.45 -22.00 -13.99
C ARG A 115 28.93 -20.62 -14.39
N ALA A 116 27.63 -20.40 -14.20
CA ALA A 116 26.96 -19.18 -14.66
C ALA A 116 26.66 -18.16 -13.54
N THR A 117 27.31 -18.26 -12.38
CA THR A 117 27.11 -17.41 -11.22
C THR A 117 27.24 -15.92 -11.52
N GLY A 118 28.30 -15.54 -12.24
CA GLY A 118 28.51 -14.13 -12.62
C GLY A 118 27.45 -13.60 -13.57
N ALA A 119 26.99 -14.45 -14.51
CA ALA A 119 25.93 -14.11 -15.44
C ALA A 119 24.58 -13.93 -14.73
N LEU A 120 24.25 -14.80 -13.75
CA LEU A 120 23.07 -14.67 -12.91
C LEU A 120 23.06 -13.32 -12.15
N ILE A 121 24.18 -12.97 -11.51
CA ILE A 121 24.30 -11.69 -10.79
C ILE A 121 24.11 -10.50 -11.73
N ALA A 122 24.73 -10.53 -12.92
CA ALA A 122 24.55 -9.49 -13.91
C ALA A 122 23.10 -9.37 -14.35
N ALA A 123 22.42 -10.49 -14.62
CA ALA A 123 21.02 -10.51 -14.99
C ALA A 123 20.11 -9.98 -13.89
N ILE A 124 20.36 -10.31 -12.61
CA ILE A 124 19.63 -9.74 -11.47
C ILE A 124 19.76 -8.22 -11.48
N VAL A 125 20.98 -7.68 -11.53
CA VAL A 125 21.25 -6.25 -11.51
C VAL A 125 20.57 -5.54 -12.68
N GLU A 126 20.66 -6.08 -13.88
CA GLU A 126 20.08 -5.51 -15.10
C GLU A 126 18.53 -5.46 -15.01
N ASN A 127 17.90 -6.58 -14.66
CA ASN A 127 16.44 -6.69 -14.68
C ASN A 127 15.76 -6.02 -13.48
N THR A 128 16.49 -5.67 -12.41
CA THR A 128 15.90 -5.04 -11.22
C THR A 128 16.17 -3.55 -11.12
N SER A 129 17.00 -2.99 -12.00
CA SER A 129 17.50 -1.61 -11.90
C SER A 129 16.39 -0.56 -11.78
N ASP A 130 15.30 -0.70 -12.55
CA ASP A 130 14.24 0.31 -12.58
C ASP A 130 13.36 0.25 -11.34
N ARG A 131 13.05 -0.95 -10.82
CA ARG A 131 12.35 -1.10 -9.55
C ARG A 131 13.10 -0.44 -8.41
N ILE A 132 14.40 -0.63 -8.34
CA ILE A 132 15.26 -0.03 -7.32
C ILE A 132 15.34 1.49 -7.46
N LYS A 133 15.45 1.99 -8.69
CA LYS A 133 15.41 3.44 -8.94
C LYS A 133 14.11 4.05 -8.42
N VAL A 134 12.96 3.43 -8.73
CA VAL A 134 11.64 3.86 -8.27
C VAL A 134 11.57 3.82 -6.74
N LYS A 135 11.89 2.68 -6.11
CA LYS A 135 11.87 2.53 -4.65
C LYS A 135 12.72 3.60 -3.95
N ARG A 136 13.88 3.95 -4.50
CA ARG A 136 14.76 4.99 -3.96
C ARG A 136 14.21 6.39 -4.17
N LYS A 137 13.77 6.70 -5.40
CA LYS A 137 13.24 8.02 -5.76
C LYS A 137 12.02 8.38 -4.91
N TYR A 138 11.16 7.40 -4.65
CA TYR A 138 9.91 7.59 -3.92
C TYR A 138 9.94 6.98 -2.50
N LYS A 139 11.14 6.81 -1.93
CA LYS A 139 11.35 6.16 -0.62
C LYS A 139 10.43 6.71 0.46
N LYS A 140 10.31 8.04 0.58
CA LYS A 140 9.46 8.68 1.58
C LYS A 140 7.98 8.28 1.45
N VAL A 141 7.49 8.15 0.21
CA VAL A 141 6.09 7.75 -0.05
C VAL A 141 5.85 6.31 0.42
N PHE A 142 6.77 5.39 0.12
CA PHE A 142 6.67 4.00 0.56
C PHE A 142 6.77 3.87 2.09
N GLU A 143 7.63 4.63 2.75
CA GLU A 143 7.71 4.68 4.21
C GLU A 143 6.39 5.15 4.85
N VAL A 144 5.70 6.11 4.24
CA VAL A 144 4.38 6.56 4.69
C VAL A 144 3.34 5.46 4.47
N VAL A 145 3.36 4.78 3.32
CA VAL A 145 2.47 3.65 3.05
C VAL A 145 2.60 2.59 4.14
N ASP A 146 3.83 2.17 4.47
CA ASP A 146 4.09 1.15 5.49
C ASP A 146 3.55 1.55 6.86
N ARG A 147 3.69 2.82 7.22
CA ARG A 147 3.26 3.32 8.53
C ARG A 147 1.75 3.53 8.62
N CYS A 148 1.13 4.04 7.56
CA CYS A 148 -0.23 4.58 7.64
C CYS A 148 -1.32 3.63 7.14
N PHE A 149 -1.01 2.72 6.19
CA PHE A 149 -2.04 1.88 5.56
C PHE A 149 -2.26 0.52 6.24
N ARG A 150 -1.48 0.19 7.29
CA ARG A 150 -1.64 -1.02 8.12
C ARG A 150 -1.77 -2.30 7.28
N GLU A 151 -2.86 -3.06 7.45
CA GLU A 151 -3.11 -4.32 6.71
C GLU A 151 -3.22 -4.14 5.19
N ASN A 152 -3.44 -2.92 4.72
CA ASN A 152 -3.51 -2.61 3.28
C ASN A 152 -2.17 -2.13 2.71
N ALA A 153 -1.13 -1.96 3.54
CA ALA A 153 0.14 -1.40 3.13
C ALA A 153 0.75 -2.14 1.93
N GLU A 154 0.76 -3.48 1.96
CA GLU A 154 1.34 -4.27 0.88
C GLU A 154 0.60 -4.11 -0.44
N LYS A 155 -0.75 -4.08 -0.42
CA LYS A 155 -1.57 -3.84 -1.62
C LYS A 155 -1.33 -2.46 -2.22
N VAL A 156 -1.25 -1.44 -1.36
CA VAL A 156 -0.99 -0.06 -1.79
C VAL A 156 0.42 0.05 -2.38
N ARG A 157 1.42 -0.59 -1.76
CA ARG A 157 2.79 -0.64 -2.28
C ARG A 157 2.86 -1.27 -3.66
N GLU A 158 2.18 -2.42 -3.85
CA GLU A 158 2.14 -3.13 -5.12
C GLU A 158 1.57 -2.25 -6.25
N ILE A 159 0.40 -1.65 -6.02
CA ILE A 159 -0.24 -0.76 -6.98
C ILE A 159 0.64 0.47 -7.26
N LEU A 160 1.14 1.10 -6.21
CA LEU A 160 1.95 2.32 -6.33
C LEU A 160 3.28 2.04 -7.06
N LEU A 161 3.96 0.94 -6.75
CA LEU A 161 5.20 0.57 -7.41
C LEU A 161 4.98 0.32 -8.91
N LYS A 162 3.92 -0.42 -9.27
CA LYS A 162 3.53 -0.63 -10.67
C LYS A 162 3.25 0.70 -11.36
N ALA A 163 2.44 1.56 -10.75
CA ALA A 163 2.09 2.86 -11.32
C ALA A 163 3.31 3.77 -11.53
N LEU A 164 4.23 3.80 -10.56
CA LEU A 164 5.45 4.60 -10.67
C LEU A 164 6.44 4.03 -11.68
N LEU A 165 6.49 2.70 -11.87
CA LEU A 165 7.25 2.08 -12.96
C LEU A 165 6.70 2.52 -14.32
N HIS A 166 5.38 2.54 -14.51
CA HIS A 166 4.76 3.07 -15.73
C HIS A 166 5.14 4.54 -16.00
N VAL A 167 5.23 5.35 -14.93
CA VAL A 167 5.68 6.75 -15.05
C VAL A 167 7.13 6.85 -15.52
N GLU A 168 8.03 6.08 -14.89
CA GLU A 168 9.48 6.14 -15.19
C GLU A 168 9.81 5.54 -16.56
N ASN A 169 9.13 4.47 -16.95
CA ASN A 169 9.35 3.78 -18.22
C ASN A 169 8.55 4.38 -19.40
N GLN A 170 7.62 5.30 -19.09
CA GLN A 170 6.69 5.86 -20.08
C GLN A 170 5.84 4.79 -20.79
N ASP A 171 5.41 3.77 -20.05
CA ASP A 171 4.64 2.64 -20.57
C ASP A 171 3.26 3.07 -21.07
N VAL A 172 2.69 2.28 -21.99
CA VAL A 172 1.32 2.49 -22.46
C VAL A 172 0.33 2.16 -21.35
N ILE A 173 -0.61 3.06 -21.09
CA ILE A 173 -1.60 2.97 -20.04
C ILE A 173 -2.93 2.43 -20.57
N VAL A 174 -3.56 1.56 -19.82
CA VAL A 174 -4.89 1.01 -20.09
C VAL A 174 -5.89 1.39 -18.99
N GLY A 175 -7.19 1.25 -19.27
CA GLY A 175 -8.24 1.68 -18.33
C GLY A 175 -8.18 1.02 -16.96
N SER A 176 -7.70 -0.23 -16.87
CA SER A 176 -7.50 -0.94 -15.60
C SER A 176 -6.48 -0.27 -14.67
N ASP A 177 -5.49 0.42 -15.22
CA ASP A 177 -4.46 1.11 -14.42
C ASP A 177 -5.07 2.27 -13.62
N TYR A 178 -6.05 2.97 -14.18
CA TYR A 178 -6.81 3.99 -13.44
C TYR A 178 -7.66 3.39 -12.32
N ASN A 179 -8.21 2.18 -12.52
CA ASN A 179 -8.93 1.46 -11.47
C ASN A 179 -8.02 1.11 -10.30
N GLU A 180 -6.80 0.69 -10.58
CA GLU A 180 -5.81 0.39 -9.54
C GLU A 180 -5.49 1.65 -8.71
N LEU A 181 -5.24 2.80 -9.35
CA LEU A 181 -5.04 4.06 -8.64
C LEU A 181 -6.25 4.49 -7.80
N ARG A 182 -7.48 4.24 -8.31
CA ARG A 182 -8.68 4.49 -7.55
C ARG A 182 -8.73 3.69 -6.25
N ASN A 183 -8.27 2.43 -6.28
CA ASN A 183 -8.19 1.58 -5.09
C ASN A 183 -7.27 2.18 -4.02
N ILE A 184 -6.19 2.89 -4.39
CA ILE A 184 -5.34 3.59 -3.41
C ILE A 184 -6.14 4.66 -2.67
N LEU A 185 -7.03 5.42 -3.33
CA LEU A 185 -7.91 6.38 -2.64
C LEU A 185 -8.87 5.69 -1.67
N GLU A 186 -9.40 4.52 -2.03
CA GLU A 186 -10.26 3.74 -1.15
C GLU A 186 -9.49 3.26 0.10
N TYR A 187 -8.27 2.75 -0.08
CA TYR A 187 -7.41 2.37 1.04
C TYR A 187 -7.00 3.57 1.91
N LEU A 188 -6.77 4.74 1.31
CA LEU A 188 -6.50 5.97 2.04
C LEU A 188 -7.68 6.37 2.93
N CYS A 189 -8.90 6.39 2.39
CA CYS A 189 -10.10 6.65 3.18
C CYS A 189 -10.27 5.61 4.29
N THR A 190 -10.00 4.33 4.01
CA THR A 190 -10.03 3.26 5.02
C THR A 190 -8.99 3.51 6.13
N ALA A 191 -7.78 3.92 5.77
CA ALA A 191 -6.75 4.28 6.74
C ALA A 191 -7.22 5.46 7.61
N MET A 192 -7.71 6.55 7.01
CA MET A 192 -8.23 7.71 7.74
C MET A 192 -9.38 7.32 8.68
N ASN A 193 -10.31 6.47 8.23
CA ASN A 193 -11.38 5.95 9.08
C ASN A 193 -10.82 5.13 10.25
N SER A 194 -9.83 4.28 10.03
CA SER A 194 -9.20 3.47 11.09
C SER A 194 -8.52 4.32 12.17
N PHE A 195 -8.15 5.56 11.84
CA PHE A 195 -7.64 6.56 12.79
C PHE A 195 -8.73 7.51 13.32
N GLY A 196 -10.01 7.26 13.00
CA GLY A 196 -11.14 8.05 13.45
C GLY A 196 -11.29 9.42 12.77
N LEU A 197 -10.55 9.68 11.69
CA LEU A 197 -10.60 10.95 10.96
C LEU A 197 -11.81 11.05 10.03
N ILE A 198 -12.30 9.94 9.51
CA ILE A 198 -13.54 9.88 8.70
C ILE A 198 -14.53 8.98 9.45
N PRO A 199 -15.71 9.47 9.83
CA PRO A 199 -16.75 8.66 10.44
C PRO A 199 -17.33 7.62 9.47
N ASP A 200 -17.81 6.49 10.00
CA ASP A 200 -18.37 5.37 9.22
C ASP A 200 -19.51 5.79 8.30
N GLU A 201 -20.31 6.75 8.72
CA GLU A 201 -21.46 7.27 7.94
C GLU A 201 -21.05 7.89 6.59
N TYR A 202 -19.79 8.35 6.45
CA TYR A 202 -19.24 8.89 5.21
C TYR A 202 -18.51 7.85 4.37
N MET A 203 -18.16 6.71 4.99
CA MET A 203 -17.46 5.63 4.29
C MET A 203 -18.37 4.87 3.34
N ILE A 204 -19.65 4.69 3.71
CA ILE A 204 -20.56 3.81 2.99
C ILE A 204 -21.68 4.65 2.35
N GLY A 205 -21.77 4.59 1.02
CA GLY A 205 -22.84 5.22 0.26
C GLY A 205 -24.17 4.48 0.37
N LYS A 206 -25.22 5.06 -0.18
CA LYS A 206 -26.60 4.50 -0.16
C LYS A 206 -26.71 3.11 -0.79
N ASN A 207 -25.76 2.72 -1.63
CA ASN A 207 -25.69 1.42 -2.30
C ASN A 207 -24.91 0.36 -1.51
N GLY A 208 -24.50 0.65 -0.28
CA GLY A 208 -23.71 -0.24 0.58
C GLY A 208 -22.23 -0.37 0.17
N ARG A 209 -21.75 0.43 -0.78
CA ARG A 209 -20.36 0.47 -1.23
C ARG A 209 -19.65 1.72 -0.71
N MET A 210 -18.34 1.70 -0.68
CA MET A 210 -17.54 2.86 -0.30
C MET A 210 -17.88 4.08 -1.16
N SER A 211 -18.09 5.24 -0.52
CA SER A 211 -18.38 6.51 -1.17
C SER A 211 -17.19 7.44 -1.10
N LEU A 212 -16.27 7.34 -2.06
CA LEU A 212 -15.14 8.28 -2.17
C LEU A 212 -15.59 9.74 -2.24
N THR A 213 -16.74 9.99 -2.85
CA THR A 213 -17.30 11.36 -2.98
C THR A 213 -17.70 11.94 -1.62
N ASP A 214 -18.32 11.14 -0.76
CA ASP A 214 -18.73 11.61 0.57
C ASP A 214 -17.52 11.73 1.50
N CYS A 215 -16.58 10.78 1.45
CA CYS A 215 -15.28 10.91 2.12
C CYS A 215 -14.57 12.21 1.71
N CYS A 216 -14.50 12.49 0.40
CA CYS A 216 -13.87 13.69 -0.12
C CYS A 216 -14.50 14.98 0.42
N LYS A 217 -15.84 15.05 0.42
CA LYS A 217 -16.56 16.21 0.96
C LYS A 217 -16.26 16.41 2.44
N TYR A 218 -16.26 15.30 3.20
CA TYR A 218 -16.00 15.35 4.62
C TYR A 218 -14.60 15.89 4.93
N ILE A 219 -13.55 15.28 4.37
CA ILE A 219 -12.16 15.67 4.64
C ILE A 219 -11.80 17.07 4.12
N SER A 220 -12.56 17.59 3.16
CA SER A 220 -12.38 18.93 2.58
C SER A 220 -13.23 19.99 3.29
N GLY A 221 -13.93 19.67 4.36
CA GLY A 221 -14.80 20.62 5.09
C GLY A 221 -15.91 21.21 4.22
N GLN A 222 -16.31 20.53 3.13
CA GLN A 222 -17.31 21.06 2.20
C GLN A 222 -18.72 20.96 2.81
N LYS A 223 -19.48 22.04 2.66
CA LYS A 223 -20.86 22.07 3.08
C LYS A 223 -21.67 21.01 2.32
N ASN A 224 -22.54 20.30 3.04
CA ASN A 224 -23.51 19.43 2.44
C ASN A 224 -24.65 20.24 1.73
N LYS A 225 -25.65 19.55 1.17
CA LYS A 225 -26.77 20.19 0.47
C LYS A 225 -27.59 21.12 1.37
N ASP A 226 -27.55 20.90 2.67
CA ASP A 226 -28.27 21.69 3.67
C ASP A 226 -27.45 22.89 4.16
N GLY A 227 -26.29 23.15 3.56
CA GLY A 227 -25.43 24.27 3.89
C GLY A 227 -24.61 24.10 5.16
N LYS A 228 -24.69 22.95 5.83
CA LYS A 228 -23.94 22.62 7.04
C LYS A 228 -22.55 22.10 6.69
N ILE A 229 -21.59 22.37 7.55
CA ILE A 229 -20.25 21.75 7.48
C ILE A 229 -20.32 20.47 8.27
N ASP A 230 -19.96 19.35 7.64
CA ASP A 230 -19.99 18.05 8.27
C ASP A 230 -18.69 17.72 9.01
N CYS A 231 -17.60 18.41 8.70
CA CYS A 231 -16.32 18.33 9.41
C CYS A 231 -16.02 19.66 10.07
N ARG A 232 -15.60 19.62 11.33
CA ARG A 232 -15.26 20.82 12.10
C ARG A 232 -14.00 21.49 11.59
N GLU A 233 -13.00 20.70 11.26
CA GLU A 233 -11.74 21.15 10.69
C GLU A 233 -11.59 20.65 9.27
N GLU A 234 -11.03 21.48 8.42
CA GLU A 234 -10.60 21.08 7.10
C GLU A 234 -9.35 20.20 7.26
N LEU A 235 -9.51 18.86 7.17
CA LEU A 235 -8.40 17.91 7.33
C LEU A 235 -7.37 18.05 6.20
N PHE A 236 -7.86 18.27 4.98
CA PHE A 236 -7.01 18.65 3.85
C PHE A 236 -7.09 20.16 3.61
N PRO A 237 -5.97 20.87 3.47
CA PRO A 237 -6.00 22.24 2.95
C PRO A 237 -6.79 22.30 1.64
N SER A 238 -7.48 23.41 1.38
CA SER A 238 -8.37 23.58 0.22
C SER A 238 -7.76 23.13 -1.11
N SER A 239 -6.46 23.35 -1.31
CA SER A 239 -5.73 22.89 -2.49
C SER A 239 -5.65 21.37 -2.58
N MET A 240 -5.37 20.69 -1.46
CA MET A 240 -5.30 19.23 -1.40
C MET A 240 -6.67 18.57 -1.45
N GLY A 241 -7.69 19.19 -0.82
CA GLY A 241 -9.09 18.79 -0.96
C GLY A 241 -9.57 18.89 -2.41
N GLY A 242 -9.19 19.95 -3.12
CA GLY A 242 -9.43 20.11 -4.55
C GLY A 242 -8.76 19.04 -5.39
N LEU A 243 -7.50 18.70 -5.07
CA LEU A 243 -6.74 17.66 -5.73
C LEU A 243 -7.38 16.27 -5.51
N PHE A 244 -7.70 15.93 -4.26
CA PHE A 244 -8.37 14.67 -3.94
C PHE A 244 -9.70 14.53 -4.69
N LYS A 245 -10.50 15.60 -4.71
CA LYS A 245 -11.76 15.65 -5.46
C LYS A 245 -11.55 15.43 -6.96
N PHE A 246 -10.55 16.09 -7.54
CA PHE A 246 -10.19 15.91 -8.95
C PHE A 246 -9.87 14.44 -9.26
N LEU A 247 -9.03 13.80 -8.44
CA LEU A 247 -8.65 12.39 -8.61
C LEU A 247 -9.87 11.45 -8.49
N CYS A 248 -10.75 11.67 -7.49
CA CYS A 248 -11.98 10.90 -7.35
C CYS A 248 -12.86 10.94 -8.61
N TYR A 249 -13.11 12.13 -9.16
CA TYR A 249 -13.90 12.27 -10.37
C TYR A 249 -13.19 11.68 -11.58
N LYS A 250 -11.91 11.95 -11.72
CA LYS A 250 -11.14 11.48 -12.87
C LYS A 250 -11.07 9.97 -12.96
N PHE A 251 -10.84 9.31 -11.83
CA PHE A 251 -10.81 7.85 -11.81
C PHE A 251 -12.20 7.26 -12.10
N ASN A 252 -13.27 7.84 -11.57
CA ASN A 252 -14.62 7.42 -11.91
C ASN A 252 -14.90 7.54 -13.42
N ASP A 253 -14.54 8.67 -14.03
CA ASP A 253 -14.73 8.88 -15.47
C ASP A 253 -13.98 7.85 -16.32
N CYS A 254 -12.73 7.58 -15.98
CA CYS A 254 -11.90 6.62 -16.71
C CYS A 254 -12.35 5.17 -16.52
N CYS A 255 -12.93 4.83 -15.34
CA CYS A 255 -13.42 3.49 -15.06
C CYS A 255 -14.72 3.14 -15.80
N HIS A 256 -15.58 4.11 -16.06
CA HIS A 256 -16.93 3.86 -16.58
C HIS A 256 -17.12 4.20 -18.06
N ALA A 257 -16.29 5.01 -18.65
CA ALA A 257 -16.57 5.64 -19.93
C ALA A 257 -15.96 4.93 -21.15
N GLY A 258 -15.21 3.84 -20.99
CA GLY A 258 -14.44 3.28 -22.13
C GLY A 258 -13.54 4.33 -22.79
N GLY A 259 -13.23 5.42 -22.06
CA GLY A 259 -12.46 6.54 -22.54
C GLY A 259 -11.03 6.13 -22.86
N ASN A 260 -10.46 6.71 -23.90
CA ASN A 260 -9.06 6.53 -24.20
C ASN A 260 -8.23 6.96 -22.99
N PRO A 261 -7.42 6.07 -22.39
CA PRO A 261 -6.56 6.42 -21.30
C PRO A 261 -5.57 7.49 -21.75
N MET A 262 -5.57 8.62 -21.07
CA MET A 262 -4.67 9.73 -21.37
C MET A 262 -3.37 9.51 -20.58
N GLN A 263 -2.34 9.04 -21.24
CA GLN A 263 -1.06 8.65 -20.65
C GLN A 263 -0.44 9.73 -19.75
N PHE A 264 -0.27 10.94 -20.26
CA PHE A 264 0.31 12.02 -19.45
C PHE A 264 -0.56 12.45 -18.26
N LEU A 265 -1.88 12.31 -18.39
CA LEU A 265 -2.78 12.58 -17.31
C LEU A 265 -2.64 11.51 -16.21
N TYR A 266 -2.50 10.23 -16.58
CA TYR A 266 -2.23 9.16 -15.65
C TYR A 266 -0.93 9.41 -14.86
N TYR A 267 0.15 9.78 -15.55
CA TYR A 267 1.42 10.09 -14.87
C TYR A 267 1.25 11.24 -13.88
N GLY A 268 0.53 12.29 -14.28
CA GLY A 268 0.19 13.39 -13.38
C GLY A 268 -0.61 12.91 -12.16
N CYS A 269 -1.60 12.04 -12.36
CA CYS A 269 -2.38 11.45 -11.27
C CYS A 269 -1.52 10.60 -10.32
N CYS A 270 -0.56 9.81 -10.83
CA CYS A 270 0.36 9.03 -9.99
C CYS A 270 1.20 9.94 -9.07
N LEU A 271 1.76 11.01 -9.60
CA LEU A 271 2.57 11.95 -8.81
C LEU A 271 1.72 12.71 -7.79
N GLN A 272 0.52 13.12 -8.17
CA GLN A 272 -0.43 13.75 -7.26
C GLN A 272 -0.90 12.81 -6.15
N MET A 273 -1.03 11.52 -6.44
CA MET A 273 -1.31 10.49 -5.43
C MET A 273 -0.19 10.39 -4.40
N CYS A 274 1.07 10.49 -4.82
CA CYS A 274 2.21 10.53 -3.90
C CYS A 274 2.11 11.72 -2.92
N GLU A 275 1.72 12.89 -3.39
CA GLU A 275 1.53 14.07 -2.53
C GLU A 275 0.39 13.87 -1.52
N ILE A 276 -0.73 13.26 -1.94
CA ILE A 276 -1.84 12.94 -1.04
C ILE A 276 -1.41 11.93 0.03
N ILE A 277 -0.63 10.91 -0.33
CA ILE A 277 -0.10 9.93 0.63
C ILE A 277 0.81 10.63 1.66
N ILE A 278 1.69 11.52 1.22
CA ILE A 278 2.55 12.29 2.15
C ILE A 278 1.71 13.20 3.05
N MET A 279 0.66 13.81 2.52
CA MET A 279 -0.25 14.63 3.32
C MET A 279 -0.96 13.83 4.41
N LEU A 280 -1.34 12.57 4.13
CA LEU A 280 -1.89 11.68 5.15
C LEU A 280 -0.98 11.55 6.37
N ASP A 281 0.32 11.44 6.16
CA ASP A 281 1.30 11.38 7.25
C ASP A 281 1.28 12.65 8.12
N HIS A 282 1.23 13.82 7.49
CA HIS A 282 1.12 15.08 8.21
C HIS A 282 -0.17 15.17 9.04
N ILE A 283 -1.29 14.73 8.47
CA ILE A 283 -2.56 14.71 9.19
C ILE A 283 -2.48 13.78 10.40
N LEU A 284 -1.98 12.55 10.22
CA LEU A 284 -1.87 11.58 11.31
C LEU A 284 -0.88 12.01 12.39
N CYS A 285 0.18 12.74 12.05
CA CYS A 285 1.08 13.34 13.03
C CYS A 285 0.38 14.40 13.88
N ASN A 286 -0.55 15.16 13.29
CA ASN A 286 -1.31 16.19 13.98
C ASN A 286 -2.51 15.64 14.75
N HIS A 287 -3.05 14.49 14.33
CA HIS A 287 -4.23 13.82 14.89
C HIS A 287 -3.91 12.36 15.27
N PRO A 288 -3.00 12.12 16.23
CA PRO A 288 -2.54 10.77 16.56
C PRO A 288 -3.54 9.94 17.38
N ASN A 289 -4.46 10.60 18.08
CA ASN A 289 -5.40 9.97 18.99
C ASN A 289 -6.74 9.70 18.30
N LYS A 290 -7.07 8.41 18.11
CA LYS A 290 -8.29 7.98 17.44
C LYS A 290 -9.55 8.49 18.15
N GLU A 291 -9.59 8.42 19.47
CA GLU A 291 -10.77 8.83 20.24
C GLU A 291 -11.02 10.33 20.11
N GLU A 292 -9.97 11.14 20.20
CA GLU A 292 -10.07 12.59 19.98
C GLU A 292 -10.52 12.91 18.57
N ASN A 293 -10.04 12.18 17.55
CA ASN A 293 -10.42 12.37 16.16
C ASN A 293 -11.92 12.07 15.96
N ILE A 294 -12.43 10.98 16.56
CA ILE A 294 -13.86 10.63 16.51
C ILE A 294 -14.68 11.74 17.13
N LEU A 295 -14.25 12.30 18.25
CA LEU A 295 -14.95 13.38 18.92
C LEU A 295 -14.96 14.68 18.11
N LEU A 296 -13.85 15.02 17.46
CA LEU A 296 -13.79 16.15 16.52
C LEU A 296 -14.83 16.03 15.41
N ALA A 297 -15.10 14.81 14.95
CA ALA A 297 -16.12 14.56 13.95
C ALA A 297 -17.57 14.81 14.44
N ILE A 298 -17.79 14.81 15.74
CA ILE A 298 -19.11 15.07 16.34
C ILE A 298 -19.34 16.58 16.50
N TYR A 299 -18.27 17.37 16.65
CA TYR A 299 -18.36 18.80 16.84
C TYR A 299 -18.44 19.52 15.49
N THR A 300 -19.38 20.41 15.34
CA THR A 300 -19.50 21.29 14.18
C THR A 300 -19.87 22.68 14.62
N GLU A 301 -19.45 23.68 13.86
CA GLU A 301 -20.02 25.02 13.95
C GLU A 301 -21.37 25.00 13.23
N TYR A 302 -22.43 24.77 13.95
CA TYR A 302 -23.77 24.94 13.43
C TYR A 302 -24.64 25.65 14.48
N GLU A 303 -25.77 26.16 14.05
CA GLU A 303 -26.77 26.77 14.93
C GLU A 303 -27.35 25.73 15.90
N GLY A 304 -26.67 25.50 16.99
CA GLY A 304 -27.03 24.51 17.99
C GLY A 304 -26.93 25.07 19.40
N GLU A 305 -27.35 24.32 20.39
CA GLU A 305 -27.18 24.64 21.80
C GLU A 305 -25.70 24.73 22.17
N GLU A 306 -25.33 25.79 22.87
CA GLU A 306 -24.05 25.82 23.57
C GLU A 306 -24.09 24.83 24.72
N VAL A 307 -23.07 23.98 24.84
CA VAL A 307 -23.01 22.95 25.84
C VAL A 307 -21.81 23.15 26.77
N VAL A 308 -21.97 22.81 28.01
CA VAL A 308 -20.90 22.81 29.02
C VAL A 308 -20.58 21.36 29.35
N PRO A 309 -19.38 20.87 29.02
CA PRO A 309 -18.99 19.51 29.35
C PRO A 309 -18.68 19.35 30.84
N GLU A 310 -18.89 18.16 31.37
CA GLU A 310 -18.61 17.77 32.74
C GLU A 310 -17.51 16.73 32.76
N LYS A 311 -16.77 16.63 33.88
CA LYS A 311 -15.78 15.56 34.10
C LYS A 311 -16.42 14.33 34.74
N ASP A 312 -16.07 13.16 34.22
CA ASP A 312 -16.41 11.88 34.87
C ASP A 312 -15.39 11.49 35.96
N GLU A 313 -15.66 10.36 36.61
CA GLU A 313 -14.81 9.82 37.67
C GLU A 313 -13.39 9.43 37.18
N ASN A 314 -13.21 9.18 35.89
CA ASN A 314 -11.93 8.86 35.25
C ASN A 314 -11.22 10.11 34.72
N ASN A 315 -11.73 11.31 35.07
CA ASN A 315 -11.16 12.59 34.67
C ASN A 315 -11.30 12.90 33.15
N HIS A 316 -12.23 12.21 32.45
CA HIS A 316 -12.60 12.52 31.08
C HIS A 316 -13.71 13.54 31.02
N TRP A 317 -13.65 14.42 30.03
CA TRP A 317 -14.70 15.40 29.78
C TRP A 317 -15.83 14.80 28.95
N HIS A 318 -17.04 14.99 29.41
CA HIS A 318 -18.26 14.50 28.75
C HIS A 318 -19.28 15.61 28.57
N TYR A 319 -20.05 15.52 27.53
CA TYR A 319 -21.35 16.17 27.43
C TYR A 319 -22.41 15.12 27.14
N LYS A 320 -23.34 14.94 28.06
CA LYS A 320 -24.27 13.82 28.05
C LYS A 320 -23.49 12.50 27.99
N GLU A 321 -23.61 11.77 26.89
CA GLU A 321 -22.92 10.49 26.68
C GLU A 321 -21.68 10.58 25.79
N CYS A 322 -21.28 11.79 25.36
CA CYS A 322 -20.15 12.00 24.47
C CYS A 322 -18.91 12.51 25.19
N LEU A 323 -17.77 11.93 24.91
CA LEU A 323 -16.47 12.46 25.32
C LEU A 323 -16.19 13.79 24.64
N VAL A 324 -15.50 14.71 25.32
CA VAL A 324 -15.10 16.01 24.79
C VAL A 324 -13.60 16.01 24.49
N PRO A 325 -13.13 16.46 23.31
CA PRO A 325 -11.73 16.47 22.96
C PRO A 325 -10.91 17.36 23.91
N ILE A 326 -9.83 16.79 24.46
CA ILE A 326 -8.94 17.49 25.41
C ILE A 326 -8.32 18.74 24.79
N GLN A 327 -8.00 18.71 23.50
CA GLN A 327 -7.39 19.83 22.79
C GLN A 327 -8.22 21.10 22.85
N GLU A 328 -9.53 20.97 22.84
CA GLU A 328 -10.45 22.10 22.91
C GLU A 328 -10.56 22.70 24.31
N LEU A 329 -10.34 21.89 25.32
CA LEU A 329 -10.33 22.35 26.71
C LEU A 329 -9.09 23.19 27.05
N ARG A 330 -7.99 23.01 26.32
CA ARG A 330 -6.73 23.79 26.51
C ARG A 330 -6.83 25.26 26.14
N THR A 331 -7.86 25.65 25.41
CA THR A 331 -8.10 27.04 24.98
C THR A 331 -8.96 27.85 25.93
N ASN A 332 -9.25 27.36 27.13
CA ASN A 332 -10.21 27.92 28.09
C ASN A 332 -11.65 28.06 27.54
N VAL A 333 -11.95 27.38 26.48
CA VAL A 333 -13.32 27.29 25.96
C VAL A 333 -14.05 26.20 26.73
N VAL A 334 -15.01 26.60 27.53
CA VAL A 334 -15.79 25.67 28.36
C VAL A 334 -17.13 25.34 27.70
N ARG A 335 -17.40 25.95 26.54
CA ARG A 335 -18.67 25.79 25.83
C ARG A 335 -18.41 25.27 24.43
N TYR A 336 -19.20 24.26 24.06
CA TYR A 336 -19.07 23.56 22.77
C TYR A 336 -20.44 23.51 22.10
N ARG A 337 -20.43 23.60 20.77
CA ARG A 337 -21.59 23.30 19.96
C ARG A 337 -21.45 21.89 19.41
N LEU A 338 -22.39 21.03 19.76
CA LEU A 338 -22.40 19.65 19.31
C LEU A 338 -23.23 19.50 18.04
N ARG A 339 -22.78 18.67 17.17
CA ARG A 339 -23.58 18.14 16.08
C ARG A 339 -24.60 17.12 16.61
N ASP A 340 -25.60 16.77 15.81
CA ASP A 340 -26.60 15.76 16.18
C ASP A 340 -25.93 14.43 16.59
N VAL A 341 -25.96 14.16 17.87
CA VAL A 341 -25.28 13.02 18.53
C VAL A 341 -25.83 11.67 18.04
N ARG A 342 -27.05 11.63 17.49
CA ARG A 342 -27.68 10.39 17.02
C ARG A 342 -26.93 9.71 15.88
N ARG A 343 -26.04 10.44 15.21
CA ARG A 343 -25.29 9.90 14.05
C ARG A 343 -24.11 9.05 14.43
N ASN A 344 -23.58 9.19 15.64
CA ASN A 344 -22.37 8.52 16.07
C ASN A 344 -22.57 7.71 17.36
N THR A 345 -23.69 7.01 17.48
CA THR A 345 -24.02 6.22 18.66
C THR A 345 -23.03 5.11 19.00
N GLY A 346 -22.22 4.65 18.03
CA GLY A 346 -21.16 3.66 18.24
C GLY A 346 -19.98 4.21 19.04
N TYR A 347 -19.86 5.54 19.21
CA TYR A 347 -18.74 6.22 19.88
C TYR A 347 -19.18 6.92 21.17
N THR A 348 -20.42 6.76 21.57
CA THR A 348 -21.02 7.53 22.67
C THR A 348 -21.01 6.77 24.00
N LYS A 349 -20.44 5.58 24.06
CA LYS A 349 -20.36 4.83 25.31
C LYS A 349 -19.10 4.02 25.39
N ASN A 350 -18.31 4.32 26.39
CA ASN A 350 -17.65 3.28 27.19
C ASN A 350 -17.52 3.74 28.61
#